data_a961dc48f11664343269a79b83f84ff7
#
_entry.id   a961dc48f11664343269a79b83f84ff7
#
_cell.length_a   1.000
_cell.length_b   1.000
_cell.length_c   1.000
_cell.angle_alpha   90.00
_cell.angle_beta   90.00
_cell.angle_gamma   90.00
#
_symmetry.space_group_name_H-M   'P 1'
#
loop_
_entity.id
_entity.type
_entity.pdbx_description
1 polymer ?
#
loop_
_entity_poly.entity_id
_entity_poly.type
_entity_poly.pdbx_seq_one_letter_code
_entity_poly.pdbx_strand_id
1 'polypeptide(L)'
;MADLLLVMLLGLLGSFGHCVGMCGPLTAAFALSQQASQPSWQQRLAFHGLLNLGRIVSYALVGAGIGALGSVLVAGGQLAGIGSGLRQGLSIATGLLLIWMGLTQINPKLLPGIPLLHPILQGGFHEGLSAGMMKLSNDARWWTPALLGMTWGLIPCGFLYTAQVKAAETGNLWHGTATMLAFGLGTVPSMLGIGLSTSLLSRDRRSQLFRMGGWVTLTIGILTLLRTDAMVDYTGHAAILCLMLALLARPISRLWPFPLRYRRVLGVGAYILSLAHTGHMLDHTFEWDLQGLPFLPIEQQVGLWAGIIAIGLMTPVALTSFDWMVKTLGQYWRYIHLLSVPALILCVAHTVIIGSHYLGATQWTTANKVLSGCVVAATVGVLCMRPSWLWSIPFLKPFHVSPIRTKD
;
A
#
# COMPACT_ATOMS: atom_id res chain seq x y z
N MET A 1 9.70 9.22 -13.22
CA MET A 1 10.40 8.43 -12.16
C MET A 1 9.48 8.19 -10.97
N ALA A 2 8.82 9.22 -10.40
CA ALA A 2 7.88 9.06 -9.28
C ALA A 2 6.72 8.10 -9.59
N ASP A 3 6.16 8.15 -10.80
CA ASP A 3 5.08 7.25 -11.19
C ASP A 3 5.50 5.78 -11.15
N LEU A 4 6.74 5.47 -11.54
CA LEU A 4 7.26 4.10 -11.45
C LEU A 4 7.45 3.66 -10.00
N LEU A 5 7.91 4.57 -9.13
CA LEU A 5 8.02 4.30 -7.70
C LEU A 5 6.65 4.08 -7.06
N LEU A 6 5.65 4.89 -7.42
CA LEU A 6 4.28 4.74 -6.94
C LEU A 6 3.68 3.40 -7.39
N VAL A 7 3.90 3.00 -8.66
CA VAL A 7 3.43 1.71 -9.17
C VAL A 7 4.18 0.55 -8.50
N MET A 8 5.47 0.69 -8.22
CA MET A 8 6.24 -0.29 -7.46
C MET A 8 5.73 -0.42 -6.02
N LEU A 9 5.44 0.70 -5.36
CA LEU A 9 4.83 0.72 -4.02
C LEU A 9 3.42 0.12 -4.04
N LEU A 10 2.63 0.42 -5.07
CA LEU A 10 1.34 -0.22 -5.30
C LEU A 10 1.51 -1.75 -5.35
N GLY A 11 2.46 -2.24 -6.17
CA GLY A 11 2.81 -3.66 -6.25
C GLY A 11 3.21 -4.23 -4.89
N LEU A 12 4.06 -3.55 -4.14
CA LEU A 12 4.53 -3.99 -2.82
C LEU A 12 3.38 -4.07 -1.82
N LEU A 13 2.63 -2.99 -1.65
CA LEU A 13 1.58 -2.87 -0.63
C LEU A 13 0.38 -3.75 -0.94
N GLY A 14 -0.08 -3.73 -2.19
CA GLY A 14 -1.20 -4.56 -2.62
C GLY A 14 -0.87 -6.04 -2.59
N SER A 15 0.39 -6.41 -2.80
CA SER A 15 0.79 -7.82 -2.76
C SER A 15 0.73 -8.42 -1.35
N PHE A 16 0.95 -7.66 -0.28
CA PHE A 16 0.78 -8.15 1.10
C PHE A 16 -0.64 -8.62 1.40
N GLY A 17 -1.65 -8.02 0.79
CA GLY A 17 -3.03 -8.44 0.97
C GLY A 17 -3.48 -9.41 -0.13
N HIS A 18 -3.39 -8.97 -1.37
CA HIS A 18 -3.96 -9.69 -2.51
C HIS A 18 -3.13 -10.91 -2.91
N CYS A 19 -1.83 -10.73 -3.14
CA CYS A 19 -0.98 -11.84 -3.58
C CYS A 19 -0.77 -12.87 -2.47
N VAL A 20 -0.63 -12.44 -1.20
CA VAL A 20 -0.55 -13.36 -0.06
C VAL A 20 -1.81 -14.21 0.06
N GLY A 21 -2.98 -13.59 -0.09
CA GLY A 21 -4.28 -14.27 0.06
C GLY A 21 -4.62 -15.19 -1.11
N MET A 22 -4.47 -14.71 -2.35
CA MET A 22 -4.83 -15.48 -3.56
C MET A 22 -3.72 -16.37 -4.08
N CYS A 23 -2.51 -15.82 -4.20
CA CYS A 23 -1.39 -16.52 -4.81
C CYS A 23 -0.60 -17.35 -3.79
N GLY A 24 -0.67 -17.01 -2.50
CA GLY A 24 0.02 -17.74 -1.44
C GLY A 24 -0.31 -19.23 -1.39
N PRO A 25 -1.59 -19.67 -1.46
CA PRO A 25 -1.95 -21.08 -1.52
C PRO A 25 -1.35 -21.81 -2.74
N LEU A 26 -1.31 -21.14 -3.90
CA LEU A 26 -0.74 -21.70 -5.11
C LEU A 26 0.79 -21.84 -5.01
N THR A 27 1.46 -20.81 -4.48
CA THR A 27 2.91 -20.85 -4.19
C THR A 27 3.22 -21.96 -3.19
N ALA A 28 2.39 -22.16 -2.18
CA ALA A 28 2.51 -23.24 -1.20
C ALA A 28 2.33 -24.61 -1.86
N ALA A 29 1.34 -24.77 -2.74
CA ALA A 29 1.12 -26.02 -3.47
C ALA A 29 2.32 -26.41 -4.33
N PHE A 30 2.90 -25.43 -5.05
CA PHE A 30 4.13 -25.67 -5.83
C PHE A 30 5.35 -26.00 -4.95
N ALA A 31 5.48 -25.35 -3.79
CA ALA A 31 6.55 -25.66 -2.84
C ALA A 31 6.39 -27.08 -2.26
N LEU A 32 5.14 -27.53 -2.04
CA LEU A 32 4.83 -28.87 -1.51
C LEU A 32 5.00 -29.96 -2.55
N SER A 33 4.72 -29.70 -3.83
CA SER A 33 4.93 -30.68 -4.90
C SER A 33 6.41 -31.05 -5.07
N GLN A 34 7.33 -30.20 -4.63
CA GLN A 34 8.78 -30.44 -4.63
C GLN A 34 9.33 -31.08 -3.34
N GLN A 35 8.51 -31.29 -2.33
CA GLN A 35 8.97 -31.80 -1.02
C GLN A 35 9.39 -33.26 -1.00
N ALA A 36 9.24 -34.01 -2.09
CA ALA A 36 9.68 -35.41 -2.18
C ALA A 36 11.19 -35.61 -1.91
N SER A 37 12.03 -34.52 -1.95
CA SER A 37 13.48 -34.58 -1.81
C SER A 37 14.07 -33.64 -0.73
N GLN A 38 13.28 -33.06 0.18
CA GLN A 38 13.73 -32.08 1.17
C GLN A 38 14.73 -31.04 0.59
N PRO A 39 14.28 -30.13 -0.27
CA PRO A 39 15.15 -29.22 -0.98
C PRO A 39 15.91 -28.30 0.01
N SER A 40 17.20 -28.07 -0.26
CA SER A 40 18.03 -27.13 0.50
C SER A 40 17.46 -25.70 0.43
N TRP A 41 17.83 -24.83 1.37
CA TRP A 41 17.43 -23.41 1.36
C TRP A 41 17.77 -22.73 0.02
N GLN A 42 18.92 -23.02 -0.54
CA GLN A 42 19.36 -22.46 -1.83
C GLN A 42 18.45 -22.90 -2.99
N GLN A 43 18.05 -24.17 -3.00
CA GLN A 43 17.12 -24.69 -4.02
C GLN A 43 15.74 -24.06 -3.91
N ARG A 44 15.23 -23.84 -2.70
CA ARG A 44 13.96 -23.13 -2.47
C ARG A 44 14.04 -21.67 -2.95
N LEU A 45 15.13 -20.99 -2.63
CA LEU A 45 15.36 -19.60 -3.06
C LEU A 45 15.46 -19.52 -4.58
N ALA A 46 16.21 -20.43 -5.23
CA ALA A 46 16.34 -20.49 -6.68
C ALA A 46 14.97 -20.76 -7.35
N PHE A 47 14.19 -21.70 -6.83
CA PHE A 47 12.85 -22.01 -7.34
C PHE A 47 11.94 -20.78 -7.28
N HIS A 48 11.78 -20.15 -6.11
CA HIS A 48 10.92 -18.98 -5.96
C HIS A 48 11.48 -17.76 -6.67
N GLY A 49 12.81 -17.63 -6.79
CA GLY A 49 13.45 -16.59 -7.58
C GLY A 49 13.13 -16.72 -9.08
N LEU A 50 13.30 -17.91 -9.66
CA LEU A 50 12.96 -18.19 -11.06
C LEU A 50 11.45 -18.04 -11.33
N LEU A 51 10.60 -18.47 -10.40
CA LEU A 51 9.16 -18.30 -10.50
C LEU A 51 8.77 -16.82 -10.60
N ASN A 52 9.33 -15.99 -9.73
CA ASN A 52 9.08 -14.55 -9.76
C ASN A 52 9.68 -13.88 -10.98
N LEU A 53 10.87 -14.30 -11.43
CA LEU A 53 11.49 -13.81 -12.65
C LEU A 53 10.59 -14.06 -13.87
N GLY A 54 10.02 -15.27 -13.99
CA GLY A 54 9.06 -15.60 -15.05
C GLY A 54 7.85 -14.69 -15.04
N ARG A 55 7.28 -14.41 -13.86
CA ARG A 55 6.16 -13.46 -13.70
C ARG A 55 6.53 -12.04 -14.14
N ILE A 56 7.71 -11.56 -13.76
CA ILE A 56 8.20 -10.24 -14.15
C ILE A 56 8.35 -10.14 -15.67
N VAL A 57 8.89 -11.17 -16.31
CA VAL A 57 9.03 -11.23 -17.78
C VAL A 57 7.67 -11.16 -18.45
N SER A 58 6.67 -11.92 -17.99
CA SER A 58 5.31 -11.85 -18.56
C SER A 58 4.68 -10.48 -18.35
N TYR A 59 4.88 -9.85 -17.19
CA TYR A 59 4.40 -8.49 -16.92
C TYR A 59 5.05 -7.47 -17.87
N ALA A 60 6.35 -7.59 -18.12
CA ALA A 60 7.05 -6.72 -19.06
C ALA A 60 6.49 -6.85 -20.47
N LEU A 61 6.26 -8.09 -20.95
CA LEU A 61 5.69 -8.36 -22.29
C LEU A 61 4.26 -7.82 -22.39
N VAL A 62 3.42 -8.06 -21.39
CA VAL A 62 2.06 -7.51 -21.33
C VAL A 62 2.09 -5.99 -21.29
N GLY A 63 3.00 -5.40 -20.52
CA GLY A 63 3.20 -3.96 -20.44
C GLY A 63 3.62 -3.33 -21.75
N ALA A 64 4.51 -4.00 -22.48
CA ALA A 64 4.90 -3.58 -23.84
C ALA A 64 3.71 -3.58 -24.80
N GLY A 65 2.93 -4.67 -24.81
CA GLY A 65 1.75 -4.79 -25.68
C GLY A 65 0.68 -3.74 -25.34
N ILE A 66 0.36 -3.60 -24.07
CA ILE A 66 -0.66 -2.62 -23.61
C ILE A 66 -0.18 -1.19 -23.80
N GLY A 67 1.09 -0.87 -23.54
CA GLY A 67 1.65 0.46 -23.79
C GLY A 67 1.65 0.82 -25.27
N ALA A 68 1.94 -0.15 -26.15
CA ALA A 68 1.86 0.03 -27.60
C ALA A 68 0.39 0.24 -28.06
N LEU A 69 -0.57 -0.55 -27.56
CA LEU A 69 -1.99 -0.34 -27.82
C LEU A 69 -2.47 1.01 -27.29
N GLY A 70 -2.01 1.41 -26.11
CA GLY A 70 -2.30 2.71 -25.50
C GLY A 70 -1.83 3.86 -26.39
N SER A 71 -0.71 3.72 -27.11
CA SER A 71 -0.21 4.75 -28.03
C SER A 71 -1.21 5.01 -29.18
N VAL A 72 -1.82 3.97 -29.72
CA VAL A 72 -2.83 4.07 -30.77
C VAL A 72 -4.11 4.74 -30.25
N LEU A 73 -4.54 4.36 -29.04
CA LEU A 73 -5.72 4.95 -28.38
C LEU A 73 -5.51 6.43 -28.05
N VAL A 74 -4.34 6.79 -27.53
CA VAL A 74 -4.00 8.18 -27.19
C VAL A 74 -3.88 9.03 -28.47
N ALA A 75 -3.20 8.53 -29.51
CA ALA A 75 -3.08 9.23 -30.76
C ALA A 75 -4.46 9.40 -31.43
N GLY A 76 -5.30 8.36 -31.48
CA GLY A 76 -6.67 8.43 -31.98
C GLY A 76 -7.53 9.39 -31.16
N GLY A 77 -7.43 9.39 -29.85
CA GLY A 77 -8.15 10.31 -28.98
C GLY A 77 -7.72 11.77 -29.15
N GLN A 78 -6.42 12.03 -29.41
CA GLN A 78 -5.93 13.38 -29.73
C GLN A 78 -6.47 13.88 -31.07
N LEU A 79 -6.47 13.02 -32.08
CA LEU A 79 -7.05 13.34 -33.39
C LEU A 79 -8.55 13.61 -33.31
N ALA A 80 -9.27 12.92 -32.42
CA ALA A 80 -10.70 13.13 -32.17
C ALA A 80 -11.00 14.29 -31.20
N GLY A 81 -9.98 14.97 -30.64
CA GLY A 81 -10.15 16.04 -29.63
C GLY A 81 -10.59 15.59 -28.25
N ILE A 82 -10.60 14.28 -27.96
CA ILE A 82 -11.06 13.70 -26.69
C ILE A 82 -9.92 13.11 -25.82
N GLY A 83 -8.66 13.38 -26.17
CA GLY A 83 -7.51 12.74 -25.54
C GLY A 83 -7.39 12.98 -24.03
N SER A 84 -7.74 14.17 -23.54
CA SER A 84 -7.78 14.47 -22.09
C SER A 84 -8.93 13.74 -21.41
N GLY A 85 -10.13 13.72 -22.01
CA GLY A 85 -11.30 13.02 -21.50
C GLY A 85 -11.08 11.49 -21.42
N LEU A 86 -10.37 10.91 -22.40
CA LEU A 86 -10.05 9.49 -22.39
C LEU A 86 -9.11 9.13 -21.22
N ARG A 87 -8.06 9.91 -20.99
CA ARG A 87 -7.15 9.72 -19.84
C ARG A 87 -7.88 9.87 -18.50
N GLN A 88 -8.72 10.89 -18.38
CA GLN A 88 -9.54 11.10 -17.21
C GLN A 88 -10.51 9.93 -16.98
N GLY A 89 -11.17 9.45 -18.03
CA GLY A 89 -12.06 8.29 -17.98
C GLY A 89 -11.35 7.02 -17.53
N LEU A 90 -10.13 6.76 -18.02
CA LEU A 90 -9.30 5.63 -17.59
C LEU A 90 -8.88 5.75 -16.12
N SER A 91 -8.52 6.94 -15.65
CA SER A 91 -8.16 7.19 -14.26
C SER A 91 -9.35 6.96 -13.33
N ILE A 92 -10.54 7.45 -13.69
CA ILE A 92 -11.78 7.23 -12.95
C ILE A 92 -12.12 5.73 -12.90
N ALA A 93 -12.06 5.05 -14.03
CA ALA A 93 -12.32 3.61 -14.12
C ALA A 93 -11.35 2.81 -13.21
N THR A 94 -10.06 3.19 -13.21
CA THR A 94 -9.05 2.59 -12.34
C THR A 94 -9.36 2.81 -10.87
N GLY A 95 -9.70 4.03 -10.47
CA GLY A 95 -10.06 4.36 -9.09
C GLY A 95 -11.29 3.60 -8.61
N LEU A 96 -12.34 3.53 -9.44
CA LEU A 96 -13.56 2.77 -9.14
C LEU A 96 -13.28 1.26 -9.03
N LEU A 97 -12.46 0.71 -9.92
CA LEU A 97 -12.05 -0.70 -9.88
C LEU A 97 -11.31 -1.03 -8.58
N LEU A 98 -10.38 -0.17 -8.17
CA LEU A 98 -9.64 -0.34 -6.92
C LEU A 98 -10.54 -0.26 -5.69
N ILE A 99 -11.48 0.69 -5.66
CA ILE A 99 -12.47 0.80 -4.58
C ILE A 99 -13.30 -0.47 -4.50
N TRP A 100 -13.83 -0.93 -5.62
CA TRP A 100 -14.59 -2.18 -5.69
C TRP A 100 -13.81 -3.36 -5.14
N MET A 101 -12.58 -3.54 -5.60
CA MET A 101 -11.71 -4.62 -5.15
C MET A 101 -11.35 -4.51 -3.68
N GLY A 102 -11.03 -3.31 -3.19
CA GLY A 102 -10.74 -3.07 -1.78
C GLY A 102 -11.92 -3.46 -0.89
N LEU A 103 -13.13 -3.05 -1.25
CA LEU A 103 -14.36 -3.38 -0.53
C LEU A 103 -14.66 -4.89 -0.53
N THR A 104 -14.51 -5.58 -1.66
CA THR A 104 -14.70 -7.03 -1.74
C THR A 104 -13.68 -7.82 -0.93
N GLN A 105 -12.45 -7.34 -0.82
CA GLN A 105 -11.41 -7.95 0.02
C GLN A 105 -11.67 -7.74 1.52
N ILE A 106 -12.19 -6.56 1.90
CA ILE A 106 -12.54 -6.26 3.30
C ILE A 106 -13.72 -7.10 3.75
N ASN A 107 -14.78 -7.13 2.94
CA ASN A 107 -15.98 -7.90 3.21
C ASN A 107 -16.62 -8.43 1.92
N PRO A 108 -16.42 -9.71 1.58
CA PRO A 108 -16.96 -10.32 0.36
C PRO A 108 -18.50 -10.30 0.25
N LYS A 109 -19.21 -10.02 1.36
CA LYS A 109 -20.67 -9.96 1.40
C LYS A 109 -21.23 -8.57 1.09
N LEU A 110 -20.40 -7.53 1.06
CA LEU A 110 -20.84 -6.14 0.84
C LEU A 110 -21.25 -5.86 -0.61
N LEU A 111 -20.58 -6.49 -1.56
CA LEU A 111 -20.80 -6.25 -2.98
C LEU A 111 -20.97 -7.58 -3.70
N PRO A 112 -21.91 -7.67 -4.65
CA PRO A 112 -22.03 -8.86 -5.50
C PRO A 112 -20.75 -9.03 -6.32
N GLY A 113 -20.30 -10.28 -6.47
CA GLY A 113 -19.19 -10.58 -7.38
C GLY A 113 -19.58 -10.12 -8.80
N ILE A 114 -18.76 -9.23 -9.40
CA ILE A 114 -19.00 -8.85 -10.79
C ILE A 114 -18.57 -10.03 -11.65
N PRO A 115 -19.47 -10.70 -12.39
CA PRO A 115 -19.09 -11.78 -13.28
C PRO A 115 -18.14 -11.30 -14.39
N LEU A 116 -18.11 -10.00 -14.66
CA LEU A 116 -17.23 -9.38 -15.65
C LEU A 116 -15.74 -9.38 -15.24
N LEU A 117 -15.42 -9.40 -13.92
CA LEU A 117 -14.05 -9.52 -13.42
C LEU A 117 -13.60 -10.98 -13.26
N HIS A 118 -14.53 -11.92 -13.37
CA HIS A 118 -14.28 -13.35 -13.32
C HIS A 118 -14.67 -14.16 -14.59
N PRO A 119 -14.96 -13.58 -15.77
CA PRO A 119 -15.39 -14.37 -16.93
C PRO A 119 -14.28 -15.30 -17.44
N ILE A 120 -13.02 -14.93 -17.18
CA ILE A 120 -11.85 -15.71 -17.59
C ILE A 120 -11.56 -16.85 -16.59
N LEU A 121 -12.04 -16.76 -15.34
CA LEU A 121 -11.93 -17.80 -14.32
C LEU A 121 -12.91 -18.96 -14.54
N GLN A 122 -13.94 -18.77 -15.38
CA GLN A 122 -14.97 -19.79 -15.69
C GLN A 122 -14.91 -20.27 -17.15
N GLY A 123 -13.95 -19.79 -17.95
CA GLY A 123 -13.82 -20.14 -19.36
C GLY A 123 -12.69 -21.13 -19.65
N GLY A 124 -12.77 -21.82 -20.78
CA GLY A 124 -11.80 -22.83 -21.22
C GLY A 124 -10.33 -22.35 -21.28
N PHE A 125 -10.09 -21.03 -21.36
CA PHE A 125 -8.73 -20.47 -21.30
C PHE A 125 -8.09 -20.66 -19.90
N HIS A 126 -8.85 -20.44 -18.83
CA HIS A 126 -8.35 -20.64 -17.47
C HIS A 126 -8.14 -22.14 -17.18
N GLU A 127 -9.04 -22.99 -17.65
CA GLU A 127 -8.90 -24.45 -17.53
C GLU A 127 -7.68 -24.94 -18.31
N GLY A 128 -7.47 -24.45 -19.53
CA GLY A 128 -6.30 -24.77 -20.34
C GLY A 128 -4.99 -24.29 -19.71
N LEU A 129 -4.98 -23.08 -19.13
CA LEU A 129 -3.83 -22.51 -18.43
C LEU A 129 -3.52 -23.31 -17.15
N SER A 130 -4.53 -23.64 -16.37
CA SER A 130 -4.40 -24.43 -15.14
C SER A 130 -3.94 -25.86 -15.42
N ALA A 131 -4.47 -26.50 -16.46
CA ALA A 131 -4.01 -27.81 -16.90
C ALA A 131 -2.57 -27.79 -17.42
N GLY A 132 -2.20 -26.74 -18.18
CA GLY A 132 -0.83 -26.50 -18.62
C GLY A 132 0.13 -26.31 -17.44
N MET A 133 -0.26 -25.54 -16.44
CA MET A 133 0.53 -25.34 -15.21
C MET A 133 0.71 -26.65 -14.44
N MET A 134 -0.33 -27.47 -14.33
CA MET A 134 -0.27 -28.76 -13.65
C MET A 134 0.64 -29.74 -14.40
N LYS A 135 0.58 -29.77 -15.72
CA LYS A 135 1.47 -30.57 -16.56
C LYS A 135 2.92 -30.11 -16.45
N LEU A 136 3.14 -28.78 -16.44
CA LEU A 136 4.46 -28.20 -16.27
C LEU A 136 5.04 -28.46 -14.87
N SER A 137 4.22 -28.44 -13.82
CA SER A 137 4.70 -28.66 -12.45
C SER A 137 5.28 -30.07 -12.21
N ASN A 138 4.91 -31.03 -13.04
CA ASN A 138 5.44 -32.39 -13.00
C ASN A 138 6.78 -32.56 -13.75
N ASP A 139 7.23 -31.54 -14.49
CA ASP A 139 8.52 -31.57 -15.22
C ASP A 139 9.64 -30.98 -14.33
N ALA A 140 10.62 -31.81 -13.95
CA ALA A 140 11.66 -31.48 -12.97
C ALA A 140 12.87 -30.73 -13.59
N ARG A 141 12.68 -29.94 -14.66
CA ARG A 141 13.77 -29.19 -15.29
C ARG A 141 14.03 -27.88 -14.52
N TRP A 142 15.29 -27.39 -14.57
CA TRP A 142 15.71 -26.18 -13.84
C TRP A 142 14.96 -24.90 -14.27
N TRP A 143 14.51 -24.82 -15.52
CA TRP A 143 13.77 -23.67 -16.09
C TRP A 143 12.25 -23.75 -15.90
N THR A 144 11.71 -24.90 -15.46
CA THR A 144 10.29 -25.11 -15.22
C THR A 144 9.66 -24.04 -14.29
N PRO A 145 10.32 -23.60 -13.18
CA PRO A 145 9.77 -22.55 -12.33
C PRO A 145 9.58 -21.22 -13.07
N ALA A 146 10.49 -20.88 -14.00
CA ALA A 146 10.37 -19.65 -14.78
C ALA A 146 9.17 -19.71 -15.74
N LEU A 147 8.95 -20.83 -16.42
CA LEU A 147 7.76 -21.00 -17.28
C LEU A 147 6.46 -21.03 -16.48
N LEU A 148 6.45 -21.67 -15.31
CA LEU A 148 5.32 -21.62 -14.40
C LEU A 148 5.04 -20.18 -13.97
N GLY A 149 6.08 -19.40 -13.70
CA GLY A 149 5.97 -17.98 -13.40
C GLY A 149 5.41 -17.17 -14.55
N MET A 150 5.86 -17.43 -15.78
CA MET A 150 5.35 -16.76 -16.97
C MET A 150 3.85 -17.03 -17.19
N THR A 151 3.44 -18.28 -17.15
CA THR A 151 2.03 -18.66 -17.30
C THR A 151 1.18 -18.08 -16.18
N TRP A 152 1.68 -18.10 -14.95
CA TRP A 152 1.01 -17.51 -13.82
C TRP A 152 0.87 -15.99 -13.91
N GLY A 153 1.90 -15.30 -14.40
CA GLY A 153 1.85 -13.85 -14.63
C GLY A 153 0.85 -13.41 -15.70
N LEU A 154 0.40 -14.34 -16.55
CA LEU A 154 -0.67 -14.10 -17.53
C LEU A 154 -2.07 -14.27 -16.94
N ILE A 155 -2.21 -14.85 -15.74
CA ILE A 155 -3.51 -14.99 -15.09
C ILE A 155 -4.00 -13.60 -14.67
N PRO A 156 -5.09 -13.10 -15.27
CA PRO A 156 -5.59 -11.78 -14.96
C PRO A 156 -6.16 -11.76 -13.56
N CYS A 157 -5.70 -10.83 -12.75
CA CYS A 157 -6.31 -10.51 -11.48
C CYS A 157 -6.64 -9.02 -11.46
N GLY A 158 -7.67 -8.64 -10.68
CA GLY A 158 -8.12 -7.26 -10.68
C GLY A 158 -7.00 -6.27 -10.26
N PHE A 159 -6.04 -6.72 -9.44
CA PHE A 159 -4.90 -5.90 -9.03
C PHE A 159 -3.90 -5.69 -10.19
N LEU A 160 -3.73 -6.70 -11.04
CA LEU A 160 -2.94 -6.61 -12.26
C LEU A 160 -3.59 -5.66 -13.29
N TYR A 161 -4.92 -5.67 -13.39
CA TYR A 161 -5.64 -4.75 -14.28
C TYR A 161 -5.34 -3.28 -13.97
N THR A 162 -5.20 -2.91 -12.70
CA THR A 162 -4.83 -1.55 -12.32
C THR A 162 -3.48 -1.13 -12.88
N ALA A 163 -2.47 -2.00 -12.77
CA ALA A 163 -1.15 -1.75 -13.34
C ALA A 163 -1.19 -1.71 -14.88
N GLN A 164 -2.02 -2.56 -15.49
CA GLN A 164 -2.23 -2.58 -16.95
C GLN A 164 -2.90 -1.29 -17.46
N VAL A 165 -3.88 -0.76 -16.73
CA VAL A 165 -4.50 0.53 -17.09
C VAL A 165 -3.47 1.65 -17.00
N LYS A 166 -2.64 1.66 -15.95
CA LYS A 166 -1.54 2.62 -15.83
C LYS A 166 -0.52 2.48 -16.96
N ALA A 167 -0.21 1.27 -17.39
CA ALA A 167 0.65 1.04 -18.55
C ALA A 167 0.00 1.56 -19.86
N ALA A 168 -1.32 1.40 -20.03
CA ALA A 168 -2.07 1.92 -21.16
C ALA A 168 -2.07 3.46 -21.21
N GLU A 169 -2.24 4.11 -20.04
CA GLU A 169 -2.22 5.58 -19.91
C GLU A 169 -0.91 6.20 -20.39
N THR A 170 0.21 5.45 -20.31
CA THR A 170 1.52 5.95 -20.78
C THR A 170 1.55 6.18 -22.29
N GLY A 171 0.73 5.49 -23.07
CA GLY A 171 0.72 5.57 -24.52
C GLY A 171 2.07 5.31 -25.17
N ASN A 172 2.93 4.53 -24.54
CA ASN A 172 4.29 4.26 -24.99
C ASN A 172 4.73 2.85 -24.59
N LEU A 173 5.29 2.09 -25.55
CA LEU A 173 5.76 0.72 -25.32
C LEU A 173 6.76 0.63 -24.19
N TRP A 174 7.77 1.50 -24.15
CA TRP A 174 8.84 1.45 -23.16
C TRP A 174 8.38 1.87 -21.76
N HIS A 175 7.56 2.91 -21.68
CA HIS A 175 6.99 3.36 -20.42
C HIS A 175 5.96 2.35 -19.89
N GLY A 176 5.15 1.73 -20.76
CA GLY A 176 4.24 0.66 -20.39
C GLY A 176 5.00 -0.58 -19.85
N THR A 177 6.10 -0.95 -20.52
CA THR A 177 7.00 -2.00 -20.04
C THR A 177 7.57 -1.66 -18.67
N ALA A 178 8.13 -0.45 -18.52
CA ALA A 178 8.72 0.01 -17.25
C ALA A 178 7.69 0.04 -16.11
N THR A 179 6.46 0.47 -16.39
CA THR A 179 5.34 0.50 -15.43
C THR A 179 5.03 -0.91 -14.93
N MET A 180 4.91 -1.88 -15.83
CA MET A 180 4.61 -3.26 -15.47
C MET A 180 5.80 -3.96 -14.80
N LEU A 181 7.04 -3.62 -15.18
CA LEU A 181 8.25 -4.06 -14.47
C LEU A 181 8.29 -3.53 -13.04
N ALA A 182 8.03 -2.24 -12.84
CA ALA A 182 8.00 -1.62 -11.52
C ALA A 182 6.94 -2.29 -10.62
N PHE A 183 5.75 -2.53 -11.15
CA PHE A 183 4.70 -3.29 -10.46
C PHE A 183 5.17 -4.70 -10.09
N GLY A 184 5.74 -5.43 -11.04
CA GLY A 184 6.26 -6.78 -10.84
C GLY A 184 7.33 -6.84 -9.76
N LEU A 185 8.31 -5.95 -9.82
CA LEU A 185 9.38 -5.84 -8.81
C LEU A 185 8.81 -5.54 -7.42
N GLY A 186 7.79 -4.68 -7.33
CA GLY A 186 7.09 -4.41 -6.08
C GLY A 186 6.46 -5.66 -5.45
N THR A 187 5.98 -6.61 -6.24
CA THR A 187 5.37 -7.85 -5.72
C THR A 187 6.37 -8.89 -5.23
N VAL A 188 7.64 -8.80 -5.62
CA VAL A 188 8.67 -9.82 -5.33
C VAL A 188 8.90 -10.04 -3.82
N PRO A 189 9.08 -9.02 -2.99
CA PRO A 189 9.39 -9.24 -1.57
C PRO A 189 8.31 -10.05 -0.85
N SER A 190 7.05 -9.75 -1.09
CA SER A 190 5.93 -10.46 -0.46
C SER A 190 5.79 -11.89 -0.98
N MET A 191 5.98 -12.10 -2.28
CA MET A 191 5.87 -13.42 -2.90
C MET A 191 7.02 -14.34 -2.53
N LEU A 192 8.26 -13.82 -2.45
CA LEU A 192 9.40 -14.56 -1.92
C LEU A 192 9.19 -14.87 -0.44
N GLY A 193 8.77 -13.89 0.35
CA GLY A 193 8.49 -14.08 1.78
C GLY A 193 7.49 -15.20 2.03
N ILE A 194 6.40 -15.27 1.23
CA ILE A 194 5.41 -16.35 1.35
C ILE A 194 6.00 -17.69 0.92
N GLY A 195 6.68 -17.73 -0.25
CA GLY A 195 7.28 -18.96 -0.76
C GLY A 195 8.23 -19.60 0.23
N LEU A 196 9.00 -18.80 0.95
CA LEU A 196 9.97 -19.25 1.94
C LEU A 196 9.35 -19.53 3.32
N SER A 197 8.25 -18.86 3.69
CA SER A 197 7.62 -18.94 5.01
C SER A 197 6.28 -19.69 5.04
N THR A 198 5.95 -20.47 4.02
CA THR A 198 4.66 -21.17 3.88
C THR A 198 4.30 -22.04 5.09
N SER A 199 5.28 -22.56 5.80
CA SER A 199 5.10 -23.36 7.02
C SER A 199 4.80 -22.52 8.28
N LEU A 200 5.03 -21.20 8.25
CA LEU A 200 4.98 -20.33 9.44
C LEU A 200 3.71 -19.49 9.57
N LEU A 201 2.90 -19.37 8.51
CA LEU A 201 1.69 -18.55 8.53
C LEU A 201 0.44 -19.35 8.88
N SER A 202 -0.15 -19.03 10.03
CA SER A 202 -1.46 -19.57 10.44
C SER A 202 -2.59 -19.04 9.56
N ARG A 203 -3.71 -19.80 9.46
CA ARG A 203 -4.89 -19.47 8.66
C ARG A 203 -5.48 -18.09 9.03
N ASP A 204 -5.47 -17.74 10.31
CA ASP A 204 -6.01 -16.46 10.80
C ASP A 204 -5.15 -15.27 10.37
N ARG A 205 -3.84 -15.41 10.35
CA ARG A 205 -2.93 -14.35 9.86
C ARG A 205 -3.09 -14.07 8.37
N ARG A 206 -3.35 -15.10 7.56
CA ARG A 206 -3.65 -14.94 6.13
C ARG A 206 -4.91 -14.12 5.91
N SER A 207 -5.97 -14.39 6.67
CA SER A 207 -7.23 -13.64 6.55
C SER A 207 -7.08 -12.18 6.96
N GLN A 208 -6.29 -11.89 7.99
CA GLN A 208 -5.98 -10.52 8.40
C GLN A 208 -5.17 -9.77 7.35
N LEU A 209 -4.12 -10.38 6.80
CA LEU A 209 -3.32 -9.79 5.73
C LEU A 209 -4.14 -9.52 4.48
N PHE A 210 -5.05 -10.42 4.12
CA PHE A 210 -5.96 -10.23 2.99
C PHE A 210 -6.86 -9.01 3.17
N ARG A 211 -7.47 -8.85 4.37
CA ARG A 211 -8.30 -7.68 4.69
C ARG A 211 -7.48 -6.39 4.76
N MET A 212 -6.24 -6.46 5.25
CA MET A 212 -5.32 -5.32 5.23
C MET A 212 -5.06 -4.84 3.81
N GLY A 213 -4.76 -5.77 2.89
CA GLY A 213 -4.60 -5.44 1.48
C GLY A 213 -5.85 -4.78 0.90
N GLY A 214 -7.05 -5.24 1.30
CA GLY A 214 -8.30 -4.62 0.92
C GLY A 214 -8.39 -3.14 1.35
N TRP A 215 -7.98 -2.81 2.56
CA TRP A 215 -7.95 -1.42 3.03
C TRP A 215 -6.94 -0.56 2.27
N VAL A 216 -5.75 -1.09 2.00
CA VAL A 216 -4.73 -0.40 1.20
C VAL A 216 -5.25 -0.15 -0.23
N THR A 217 -5.83 -1.18 -0.86
CA THR A 217 -6.39 -1.08 -2.20
C THR A 217 -7.53 -0.07 -2.28
N LEU A 218 -8.43 -0.07 -1.28
CA LEU A 218 -9.52 0.90 -1.15
C LEU A 218 -8.98 2.33 -1.03
N THR A 219 -8.00 2.54 -0.16
CA THR A 219 -7.37 3.86 0.04
C THR A 219 -6.73 4.36 -1.25
N ILE A 220 -5.97 3.52 -1.96
CA ILE A 220 -5.35 3.88 -3.23
C ILE A 220 -6.43 4.22 -4.28
N GLY A 221 -7.52 3.45 -4.33
CA GLY A 221 -8.64 3.72 -5.23
C GLY A 221 -9.31 5.08 -4.98
N ILE A 222 -9.57 5.40 -3.71
CA ILE A 222 -10.10 6.71 -3.30
C ILE A 222 -9.12 7.83 -3.68
N LEU A 223 -7.83 7.67 -3.37
CA LEU A 223 -6.81 8.67 -3.72
C LEU A 223 -6.68 8.85 -5.24
N THR A 224 -6.83 7.77 -6.02
CA THR A 224 -6.82 7.86 -7.50
C THR A 224 -8.00 8.66 -8.02
N LEU A 225 -9.20 8.51 -7.45
CA LEU A 225 -10.38 9.31 -7.82
C LEU A 225 -10.28 10.77 -7.37
N LEU A 226 -9.68 11.01 -6.20
CA LEU A 226 -9.50 12.35 -5.66
C LEU A 226 -8.35 13.10 -6.34
N ARG A 227 -7.48 12.41 -7.07
CA ARG A 227 -6.41 12.99 -7.88
C ARG A 227 -7.03 13.65 -9.14
N THR A 228 -7.73 14.75 -8.92
CA THR A 228 -8.17 15.64 -9.99
C THR A 228 -6.97 16.47 -10.48
N ASP A 229 -7.10 17.13 -11.64
CA ASP A 229 -6.05 17.95 -12.31
C ASP A 229 -5.41 19.03 -11.42
N ALA A 230 -5.91 19.27 -10.24
CA ALA A 230 -5.45 20.27 -9.28
C ALA A 230 -4.33 19.77 -8.33
N MET A 231 -3.48 18.84 -8.70
CA MET A 231 -2.25 18.45 -7.95
C MET A 231 -2.40 18.39 -6.41
N VAL A 232 -3.57 17.99 -5.89
CA VAL A 232 -3.82 17.94 -4.45
C VAL A 232 -3.29 16.62 -3.88
N ASP A 233 -2.26 16.69 -3.06
CA ASP A 233 -1.73 15.53 -2.36
C ASP A 233 -2.50 15.25 -1.07
N TYR A 234 -3.35 14.23 -1.10
CA TYR A 234 -4.09 13.76 0.07
C TYR A 234 -3.32 12.74 0.91
N THR A 235 -2.15 12.26 0.46
CA THR A 235 -1.40 11.20 1.16
C THR A 235 -0.90 11.67 2.51
N GLY A 236 -0.46 12.92 2.63
CA GLY A 236 -0.06 13.53 3.90
C GLY A 236 -1.21 13.59 4.91
N HIS A 237 -2.39 14.02 4.47
CA HIS A 237 -3.58 14.06 5.34
C HIS A 237 -4.04 12.66 5.77
N ALA A 238 -4.02 11.70 4.85
CA ALA A 238 -4.34 10.31 5.16
C ALA A 238 -3.33 9.69 6.15
N ALA A 239 -2.04 10.04 6.04
CA ALA A 239 -1.00 9.61 6.97
C ALA A 239 -1.28 10.10 8.40
N ILE A 240 -1.59 11.39 8.56
CA ILE A 240 -1.93 11.99 9.87
C ILE A 240 -3.18 11.33 10.44
N LEU A 241 -4.24 11.16 9.64
CA LEU A 241 -5.47 10.50 10.08
C LEU A 241 -5.22 9.06 10.56
N CYS A 242 -4.46 8.28 9.79
CA CYS A 242 -4.08 6.91 10.17
C CYS A 242 -3.28 6.88 11.47
N LEU A 243 -2.34 7.82 11.65
CA LEU A 243 -1.53 7.93 12.86
C LEU A 243 -2.39 8.30 14.08
N MET A 244 -3.29 9.28 13.93
CA MET A 244 -4.26 9.66 14.97
C MET A 244 -5.14 8.48 15.37
N LEU A 245 -5.70 7.74 14.41
CA LEU A 245 -6.52 6.56 14.67
C LEU A 245 -5.72 5.43 15.35
N ALA A 246 -4.46 5.23 14.96
CA ALA A 246 -3.59 4.26 15.61
C ALA A 246 -3.31 4.61 17.08
N LEU A 247 -3.17 5.90 17.39
CA LEU A 247 -2.95 6.41 18.75
C LEU A 247 -4.22 6.39 19.60
N LEU A 248 -5.38 6.70 19.01
CA LEU A 248 -6.70 6.62 19.65
C LEU A 248 -7.22 5.18 19.80
N ALA A 249 -6.66 4.23 19.08
CA ALA A 249 -7.19 2.87 18.95
C ALA A 249 -7.52 2.20 20.29
N ARG A 250 -6.69 2.37 21.31
CA ARG A 250 -6.92 1.81 22.65
C ARG A 250 -7.92 2.62 23.46
N PRO A 251 -7.79 3.95 23.58
CA PRO A 251 -8.76 4.78 24.29
C PRO A 251 -10.20 4.55 23.87
N ILE A 252 -10.48 4.49 22.58
CA ILE A 252 -11.85 4.39 22.05
C ILE A 252 -12.31 2.96 21.77
N SER A 253 -11.55 1.94 22.19
CA SER A 253 -11.75 0.56 21.77
C SER A 253 -13.10 -0.05 22.14
N ARG A 254 -13.77 0.42 23.19
CA ARG A 254 -15.11 -0.03 23.56
C ARG A 254 -16.22 0.66 22.76
N LEU A 255 -16.02 1.91 22.36
CA LEU A 255 -16.93 2.63 21.49
C LEU A 255 -16.80 2.17 20.04
N TRP A 256 -15.55 2.01 19.60
CA TRP A 256 -15.21 1.65 18.23
C TRP A 256 -14.03 0.68 18.24
N PRO A 257 -14.30 -0.64 18.19
CA PRO A 257 -13.24 -1.67 18.30
C PRO A 257 -12.35 -1.78 17.06
N PHE A 258 -12.81 -1.22 15.92
CA PHE A 258 -12.12 -1.32 14.64
C PHE A 258 -10.70 -0.77 14.65
N PRO A 259 -10.39 0.44 15.14
CA PRO A 259 -9.02 0.96 15.16
C PRO A 259 -8.07 0.10 15.99
N LEU A 260 -8.55 -0.51 17.08
CA LEU A 260 -7.72 -1.40 17.90
C LEU A 260 -7.37 -2.69 17.16
N ARG A 261 -8.33 -3.27 16.43
CA ARG A 261 -8.12 -4.48 15.62
C ARG A 261 -7.09 -4.26 14.52
N TYR A 262 -7.09 -3.06 13.92
CA TYR A 262 -6.22 -2.70 12.80
C TYR A 262 -5.09 -1.73 13.18
N ARG A 263 -4.81 -1.56 14.48
CA ARG A 263 -3.86 -0.57 14.99
C ARG A 263 -2.48 -0.63 14.34
N ARG A 264 -1.97 -1.84 14.11
CA ARG A 264 -0.67 -2.05 13.44
C ARG A 264 -0.71 -1.60 11.99
N VAL A 265 -1.79 -1.93 11.29
CA VAL A 265 -2.03 -1.51 9.90
C VAL A 265 -2.09 0.00 9.79
N LEU A 266 -2.84 0.64 10.68
CA LEU A 266 -2.97 2.10 10.71
C LEU A 266 -1.60 2.76 10.95
N GLY A 267 -0.79 2.22 11.89
CA GLY A 267 0.52 2.78 12.18
C GLY A 267 1.53 2.59 11.04
N VAL A 268 1.62 1.39 10.48
CA VAL A 268 2.49 1.12 9.32
C VAL A 268 1.97 1.83 8.07
N GLY A 269 0.64 1.85 7.87
CA GLY A 269 0.01 2.58 6.78
C GLY A 269 0.30 4.09 6.83
N ALA A 270 0.28 4.69 8.03
CA ALA A 270 0.65 6.08 8.21
C ALA A 270 2.09 6.35 7.74
N TYR A 271 3.04 5.47 8.10
CA TYR A 271 4.44 5.59 7.67
C TYR A 271 4.59 5.47 6.15
N ILE A 272 3.91 4.51 5.53
CA ILE A 272 3.95 4.31 4.08
C ILE A 272 3.34 5.49 3.33
N LEU A 273 2.21 6.01 3.81
CA LEU A 273 1.57 7.19 3.23
C LEU A 273 2.44 8.44 3.39
N SER A 274 3.19 8.57 4.50
CA SER A 274 4.14 9.68 4.66
C SER A 274 5.34 9.57 3.72
N LEU A 275 5.83 8.35 3.42
CA LEU A 275 6.85 8.15 2.38
C LEU A 275 6.31 8.49 0.98
N ALA A 276 5.07 8.11 0.67
CA ALA A 276 4.42 8.45 -0.59
C ALA A 276 4.25 9.97 -0.73
N HIS A 277 3.83 10.66 0.34
CA HIS A 277 3.79 12.12 0.42
C HIS A 277 5.14 12.74 0.13
N THR A 278 6.20 12.27 0.79
CA THR A 278 7.57 12.77 0.58
C THR A 278 8.02 12.57 -0.87
N GLY A 279 7.76 11.38 -1.46
CA GLY A 279 8.08 11.11 -2.86
C GLY A 279 7.34 12.05 -3.82
N HIS A 280 6.06 12.30 -3.57
CA HIS A 280 5.26 13.23 -4.35
C HIS A 280 5.81 14.66 -4.26
N MET A 281 6.15 15.13 -3.06
CA MET A 281 6.70 16.48 -2.86
C MET A 281 8.08 16.64 -3.49
N LEU A 282 8.94 15.62 -3.43
CA LEU A 282 10.25 15.64 -4.08
C LEU A 282 10.14 15.73 -5.60
N ASP A 283 9.14 15.06 -6.19
CA ASP A 283 8.95 15.04 -7.64
C ASP A 283 8.27 16.32 -8.16
N HIS A 284 7.19 16.77 -7.51
CA HIS A 284 6.35 17.85 -8.02
C HIS A 284 6.69 19.24 -7.47
N THR A 285 7.25 19.33 -6.27
CA THR A 285 7.56 20.64 -5.65
C THR A 285 9.04 20.98 -5.79
N PHE A 286 9.90 20.00 -5.58
CA PHE A 286 11.35 20.22 -5.60
C PHE A 286 11.99 19.79 -6.93
N GLU A 287 11.28 19.08 -7.81
CA GLU A 287 11.83 18.57 -9.08
C GLU A 287 13.18 17.83 -8.89
N TRP A 288 13.36 17.20 -7.71
CA TRP A 288 14.61 16.56 -7.24
C TRP A 288 15.78 17.53 -7.02
N ASP A 289 15.54 18.84 -7.08
CA ASP A 289 16.54 19.86 -6.73
C ASP A 289 16.42 20.27 -5.26
N LEU A 290 17.36 19.78 -4.45
CA LEU A 290 17.44 20.09 -3.02
C LEU A 290 18.36 21.28 -2.72
N GLN A 291 19.04 21.83 -3.73
CA GLN A 291 20.00 22.92 -3.51
C GLN A 291 19.30 24.23 -3.11
N GLY A 292 18.03 24.39 -3.46
CA GLY A 292 17.20 25.52 -3.07
C GLY A 292 16.74 25.54 -1.61
N LEU A 293 16.82 24.41 -0.88
CA LEU A 293 16.30 24.30 0.49
C LEU A 293 16.88 25.31 1.49
N PRO A 294 18.20 25.63 1.50
CA PRO A 294 18.76 26.60 2.41
C PRO A 294 18.28 28.03 2.16
N PHE A 295 17.73 28.33 0.99
CA PHE A 295 17.23 29.65 0.60
C PHE A 295 15.74 29.85 0.88
N LEU A 296 15.05 28.84 1.37
CA LEU A 296 13.66 28.96 1.79
C LEU A 296 13.52 29.86 3.01
N PRO A 297 12.39 30.57 3.21
CA PRO A 297 12.08 31.26 4.46
C PRO A 297 12.26 30.36 5.67
N ILE A 298 12.75 30.91 6.79
CA ILE A 298 13.09 30.13 7.98
C ILE A 298 11.90 29.30 8.49
N GLU A 299 10.68 29.81 8.39
CA GLU A 299 9.46 29.10 8.78
C GLU A 299 9.25 27.84 7.94
N GLN A 300 9.47 27.94 6.62
CA GLN A 300 9.35 26.79 5.71
C GLN A 300 10.46 25.76 5.97
N GLN A 301 11.68 26.20 6.27
CA GLN A 301 12.76 25.30 6.68
C GLN A 301 12.40 24.56 7.98
N VAL A 302 11.90 25.24 8.99
CA VAL A 302 11.45 24.63 10.26
C VAL A 302 10.35 23.60 10.01
N GLY A 303 9.37 23.95 9.20
CA GLY A 303 8.31 23.02 8.84
C GLY A 303 8.82 21.79 8.07
N LEU A 304 9.76 21.98 7.14
CA LEU A 304 10.37 20.87 6.39
C LEU A 304 11.14 19.92 7.32
N TRP A 305 11.99 20.46 8.20
CA TRP A 305 12.73 19.66 9.17
C TRP A 305 11.81 18.93 10.14
N ALA A 306 10.69 19.54 10.54
CA ALA A 306 9.67 18.85 11.34
C ALA A 306 9.13 17.60 10.63
N GLY A 307 8.86 17.67 9.33
CA GLY A 307 8.43 16.52 8.53
C GLY A 307 9.52 15.44 8.43
N ILE A 308 10.76 15.81 8.13
CA ILE A 308 11.89 14.87 8.04
C ILE A 308 12.12 14.15 9.37
N ILE A 309 12.13 14.88 10.47
CA ILE A 309 12.31 14.29 11.81
C ILE A 309 11.13 13.37 12.15
N ALA A 310 9.90 13.76 11.80
CA ALA A 310 8.72 12.92 12.02
C ALA A 310 8.84 11.57 11.33
N ILE A 311 9.25 11.54 10.06
CA ILE A 311 9.49 10.29 9.31
C ILE A 311 10.62 9.50 9.96
N GLY A 312 11.71 10.15 10.35
CA GLY A 312 12.83 9.53 11.05
C GLY A 312 12.39 8.83 12.35
N LEU A 313 11.51 9.47 13.15
CA LEU A 313 10.94 8.88 14.35
C LEU A 313 9.97 7.73 14.05
N MET A 314 9.22 7.80 12.95
CA MET A 314 8.29 6.75 12.54
C MET A 314 8.99 5.52 11.96
N THR A 315 10.19 5.67 11.40
CA THR A 315 10.96 4.58 10.79
C THR A 315 11.20 3.41 11.77
N PRO A 316 11.80 3.59 12.96
CA PRO A 316 11.97 2.49 13.91
C PRO A 316 10.63 1.93 14.41
N VAL A 317 9.58 2.74 14.52
CA VAL A 317 8.24 2.28 14.90
C VAL A 317 7.68 1.33 13.85
N ALA A 318 7.79 1.68 12.57
CA ALA A 318 7.31 0.84 11.47
C ALA A 318 8.12 -0.46 11.35
N LEU A 319 9.46 -0.38 11.39
CA LEU A 319 10.37 -1.52 11.28
C LEU A 319 10.24 -2.51 12.45
N THR A 320 9.82 -2.06 13.62
CA THR A 320 9.63 -2.94 14.80
C THR A 320 8.18 -3.40 15.00
N SER A 321 7.29 -3.15 14.04
CA SER A 321 5.86 -3.50 14.12
C SER A 321 5.54 -4.98 13.85
N PHE A 322 6.52 -5.89 13.89
CA PHE A 322 6.36 -7.33 13.69
C PHE A 322 6.31 -8.09 15.02
N ASP A 323 5.61 -9.22 15.06
CA ASP A 323 5.42 -10.00 16.31
C ASP A 323 6.74 -10.54 16.88
N TRP A 324 7.68 -10.93 16.01
CA TRP A 324 8.98 -11.39 16.48
C TRP A 324 9.81 -10.28 17.12
N MET A 325 9.71 -9.03 16.59
CA MET A 325 10.36 -7.87 17.20
C MET A 325 9.78 -7.54 18.57
N VAL A 326 8.46 -7.68 18.77
CA VAL A 326 7.82 -7.53 20.08
C VAL A 326 8.43 -8.49 21.09
N LYS A 327 8.66 -9.76 20.69
CA LYS A 327 9.25 -10.79 21.54
C LYS A 327 10.74 -10.53 21.81
N THR A 328 11.49 -10.10 20.81
CA THR A 328 12.94 -9.88 20.90
C THR A 328 13.28 -8.63 21.68
N LEU A 329 12.55 -7.53 21.46
CA LEU A 329 12.82 -6.23 22.09
C LEU A 329 12.17 -6.10 23.49
N GLY A 330 11.16 -6.93 23.83
CA GLY A 330 10.49 -6.91 25.12
C GLY A 330 10.03 -5.50 25.52
N GLN A 331 10.53 -5.01 26.65
CA GLN A 331 10.17 -3.68 27.17
C GLN A 331 10.64 -2.52 26.26
N TYR A 332 11.77 -2.66 25.56
CA TYR A 332 12.29 -1.62 24.64
C TYR A 332 11.37 -1.37 23.47
N TRP A 333 10.63 -2.37 23.01
CA TRP A 333 9.60 -2.21 21.97
C TRP A 333 8.59 -1.11 22.32
N ARG A 334 8.23 -1.03 23.58
CA ARG A 334 7.27 -0.04 24.09
C ARG A 334 7.84 1.39 24.02
N TYR A 335 9.12 1.57 24.35
CA TYR A 335 9.79 2.87 24.26
C TYR A 335 9.91 3.33 22.80
N ILE A 336 10.28 2.44 21.89
CA ILE A 336 10.34 2.74 20.45
C ILE A 336 8.96 3.20 19.95
N HIS A 337 7.89 2.50 20.34
CA HIS A 337 6.54 2.85 19.89
C HIS A 337 5.99 4.13 20.52
N LEU A 338 6.57 4.65 21.59
CA LEU A 338 6.25 5.97 22.13
C LEU A 338 6.73 7.10 21.21
N LEU A 339 7.71 6.86 20.35
CA LEU A 339 8.18 7.85 19.35
C LEU A 339 7.06 8.29 18.39
N SER A 340 6.00 7.51 18.25
CA SER A 340 4.82 7.89 17.47
C SER A 340 4.10 9.13 18.02
N VAL A 341 4.31 9.50 19.29
CA VAL A 341 3.70 10.69 19.90
C VAL A 341 4.39 11.96 19.44
N PRO A 342 5.71 12.14 19.65
CA PRO A 342 6.41 13.30 19.09
C PRO A 342 6.32 13.33 17.56
N ALA A 343 6.31 12.18 16.88
CA ALA A 343 6.10 12.13 15.44
C ALA A 343 4.76 12.77 15.03
N LEU A 344 3.65 12.49 15.72
CA LEU A 344 2.36 13.13 15.43
C LEU A 344 2.43 14.65 15.60
N ILE A 345 3.04 15.13 16.68
CA ILE A 345 3.19 16.58 16.93
C ILE A 345 3.97 17.25 15.79
N LEU A 346 5.07 16.63 15.38
CA LEU A 346 5.92 17.15 14.29
C LEU A 346 5.22 17.07 12.93
N CYS A 347 4.44 16.01 12.65
CA CYS A 347 3.61 15.92 11.44
C CYS A 347 2.60 17.07 11.38
N VAL A 348 1.93 17.38 12.48
CA VAL A 348 0.95 18.46 12.54
C VAL A 348 1.63 19.83 12.42
N ALA A 349 2.77 20.03 13.08
CA ALA A 349 3.56 21.24 12.91
C ALA A 349 3.98 21.43 11.45
N HIS A 350 4.52 20.38 10.80
CA HIS A 350 4.84 20.39 9.38
C HIS A 350 3.63 20.79 8.53
N THR A 351 2.49 20.16 8.74
CA THR A 351 1.27 20.41 7.96
C THR A 351 0.77 21.85 8.13
N VAL A 352 0.78 22.37 9.35
CA VAL A 352 0.28 23.72 9.64
C VAL A 352 1.25 24.80 9.08
N ILE A 353 2.56 24.56 9.16
CA ILE A 353 3.58 25.53 8.75
C ILE A 353 3.78 25.57 7.23
N ILE A 354 3.72 24.41 6.55
CA ILE A 354 4.01 24.32 5.10
C ILE A 354 2.73 24.19 4.27
N GLY A 355 1.68 23.56 4.80
CA GLY A 355 0.51 23.20 4.01
C GLY A 355 -0.19 24.41 3.40
N SER A 356 -0.40 24.40 2.08
CA SER A 356 -1.05 25.48 1.33
C SER A 356 -2.51 25.72 1.72
N HIS A 357 -3.19 24.73 2.30
CA HIS A 357 -4.54 24.84 2.85
C HIS A 357 -4.57 25.27 4.33
N TYR A 358 -3.41 25.50 4.92
CA TYR A 358 -3.19 25.86 6.32
C TYR A 358 -2.47 27.21 6.42
N LEU A 359 -1.76 27.46 7.51
CA LEU A 359 -1.03 28.71 7.71
C LEU A 359 0.24 28.84 6.83
N GLY A 360 0.65 27.77 6.14
CA GLY A 360 1.70 27.82 5.11
C GLY A 360 1.27 28.51 3.80
N ALA A 361 0.00 28.89 3.66
CA ALA A 361 -0.46 29.66 2.51
C ALA A 361 0.11 31.09 2.52
N THR A 362 0.37 31.66 1.34
CA THR A 362 0.84 33.04 1.18
C THR A 362 -0.15 34.09 1.67
N GLN A 363 -1.45 33.76 1.63
CA GLN A 363 -2.54 34.60 2.17
C GLN A 363 -3.41 33.76 3.10
N TRP A 364 -3.63 34.22 4.32
CA TRP A 364 -4.42 33.50 5.32
C TRP A 364 -5.91 33.83 5.21
N THR A 365 -6.63 32.94 4.60
CA THR A 365 -8.10 33.00 4.59
C THR A 365 -8.69 32.52 5.92
N THR A 366 -9.96 32.80 6.17
CA THR A 366 -10.68 32.23 7.33
C THR A 366 -10.67 30.71 7.31
N ALA A 367 -10.76 30.10 6.11
CA ALA A 367 -10.71 28.64 5.95
C ALA A 367 -9.36 28.06 6.40
N ASN A 368 -8.22 28.69 6.03
CA ASN A 368 -6.90 28.26 6.46
C ASN A 368 -6.74 28.25 7.99
N LYS A 369 -7.25 29.31 8.65
CA LYS A 369 -7.20 29.44 10.11
C LYS A 369 -8.06 28.38 10.79
N VAL A 370 -9.29 28.14 10.28
CA VAL A 370 -10.20 27.15 10.80
C VAL A 370 -9.62 25.73 10.63
N LEU A 371 -9.12 25.38 9.43
CA LEU A 371 -8.53 24.06 9.18
C LEU A 371 -7.31 23.82 10.08
N SER A 372 -6.43 24.80 10.23
CA SER A 372 -5.28 24.71 11.14
C SER A 372 -5.72 24.50 12.58
N GLY A 373 -6.72 25.26 13.03
CA GLY A 373 -7.31 25.10 14.36
C GLY A 373 -7.92 23.71 14.56
N CYS A 374 -8.64 23.19 13.57
CA CYS A 374 -9.24 21.85 13.63
C CYS A 374 -8.19 20.74 13.75
N VAL A 375 -7.12 20.78 12.95
CA VAL A 375 -6.06 19.76 13.00
C VAL A 375 -5.31 19.81 14.33
N VAL A 376 -4.99 21.00 14.82
CA VAL A 376 -4.37 21.19 16.14
C VAL A 376 -5.29 20.71 17.26
N ALA A 377 -6.55 21.09 17.25
CA ALA A 377 -7.52 20.66 18.26
C ALA A 377 -7.72 19.14 18.25
N ALA A 378 -7.81 18.52 17.06
CA ALA A 378 -7.87 17.06 16.93
C ALA A 378 -6.63 16.39 17.52
N THR A 379 -5.45 16.93 17.27
CA THR A 379 -4.18 16.42 17.82
C THR A 379 -4.15 16.51 19.32
N VAL A 380 -4.50 17.66 19.88
CA VAL A 380 -4.61 17.87 21.33
C VAL A 380 -5.63 16.87 21.92
N GLY A 381 -6.78 16.69 21.29
CA GLY A 381 -7.79 15.70 21.69
C GLY A 381 -7.21 14.27 21.74
N VAL A 382 -6.48 13.86 20.69
CA VAL A 382 -5.80 12.55 20.65
C VAL A 382 -4.80 12.41 21.80
N LEU A 383 -4.01 13.43 22.07
CA LEU A 383 -3.00 13.41 23.13
C LEU A 383 -3.63 13.40 24.51
N CYS A 384 -4.68 14.21 24.73
CA CYS A 384 -5.44 14.26 26.00
C CYS A 384 -6.16 12.95 26.34
N MET A 385 -6.56 12.17 25.33
CA MET A 385 -7.21 10.87 25.55
C MET A 385 -6.24 9.74 25.92
N ARG A 386 -4.93 9.95 25.88
CA ARG A 386 -3.92 8.89 26.17
C ARG A 386 -3.57 8.70 27.64
N PRO A 387 -3.53 9.73 28.50
CA PRO A 387 -3.18 9.56 29.91
C PRO A 387 -4.16 8.65 30.64
N SER A 388 -3.62 7.73 31.44
CA SER A 388 -4.44 6.76 32.17
C SER A 388 -5.34 7.39 33.25
N TRP A 389 -4.96 8.55 33.77
CA TRP A 389 -5.75 9.25 34.79
C TRP A 389 -7.11 9.73 34.26
N LEU A 390 -7.19 10.09 32.96
CA LEU A 390 -8.47 10.48 32.34
C LEU A 390 -9.51 9.35 32.43
N TRP A 391 -9.05 8.10 32.27
CA TRP A 391 -9.90 6.91 32.28
C TRP A 391 -10.19 6.38 33.68
N SER A 392 -9.64 7.00 34.72
CA SER A 392 -10.02 6.75 36.12
C SER A 392 -11.31 7.48 36.51
N ILE A 393 -11.74 8.46 35.71
CA ILE A 393 -13.00 9.18 35.93
C ILE A 393 -14.17 8.20 35.77
N PRO A 394 -15.11 8.11 36.76
CA PRO A 394 -16.18 7.10 36.79
C PRO A 394 -17.02 7.04 35.51
N PHE A 395 -17.33 8.19 34.91
CA PHE A 395 -18.11 8.30 33.67
C PHE A 395 -17.37 7.77 32.43
N LEU A 396 -16.03 7.90 32.37
CA LEU A 396 -15.21 7.49 31.23
C LEU A 396 -14.65 6.06 31.34
N LYS A 397 -14.62 5.53 32.57
CA LYS A 397 -14.11 4.18 32.87
C LYS A 397 -14.75 3.05 32.05
N PRO A 398 -16.06 3.06 31.74
CA PRO A 398 -16.69 2.03 30.90
C PRO A 398 -16.17 1.97 29.46
N PHE A 399 -15.60 3.06 28.95
CA PHE A 399 -15.16 3.17 27.55
C PHE A 399 -13.70 2.76 27.32
N HIS A 400 -12.94 2.50 28.40
CA HIS A 400 -11.52 2.13 28.33
C HIS A 400 -11.27 0.67 28.57
N VAL A 401 -10.44 0.04 27.73
CA VAL A 401 -9.92 -1.29 27.94
C VAL A 401 -8.52 -1.17 28.54
N SER A 402 -8.38 -1.53 29.81
CA SER A 402 -7.08 -1.57 30.48
C SER A 402 -6.12 -2.52 29.75
N PRO A 403 -4.83 -2.19 29.64
CA PRO A 403 -3.86 -3.14 29.12
C PRO A 403 -3.86 -4.39 30.00
N ILE A 404 -3.89 -5.57 29.36
CA ILE A 404 -3.67 -6.83 30.06
C ILE A 404 -2.28 -6.74 30.69
N ARG A 405 -2.20 -6.63 32.01
CA ARG A 405 -0.94 -6.85 32.73
C ARG A 405 -0.64 -8.34 32.57
N THR A 406 0.31 -8.67 31.71
CA THR A 406 1.00 -9.96 31.81
C THR A 406 1.65 -9.94 33.20
N LYS A 407 1.15 -10.78 34.11
CA LYS A 407 1.90 -11.08 35.32
C LYS A 407 3.22 -11.71 34.85
N ASP A 408 4.30 -11.09 35.26
CA ASP A 408 5.66 -11.59 35.09
C ASP A 408 5.79 -12.98 35.72
#